data_8d67b4ce7b667cd8ec098dd19374715c
#
_entry.id   8d67b4ce7b667cd8ec098dd19374715c
#
_cell.length_a   1.000
_cell.length_b   1.000
_cell.length_c   1.000
_cell.angle_alpha   90.00
_cell.angle_beta   90.00
_cell.angle_gamma   90.00
#
_symmetry.space_group_name_H-M   'P 1'
#
loop_
_entity.id
_entity.type
_entity.pdbx_description
1 polymer ?
#
loop_
_entity_poly.entity_id
_entity_poly.type
_entity_poly.pdbx_seq_one_letter_code
_entity_poly.pdbx_strand_id
1 'polypeptide(L)'
;VPYNTTAEEVLSLQHDGLFIYDGPGDPNDVPSVVKLIQDLQGQMPILGVELGHQLVCLANGAKVVKMDCGHHGCNHPIRNLDTGKIEFAPQSHNYMLDADSVEGTGLRITHVNVLDGTPEAAESTIYPTLSAQFDLSGDHPLYEKFLKLMEEGKRNA
;
A
#
# COMPACT_ATOMS: atom_id res chain seq x y z
N VAL A 1 -9.03 10.69 9.31
CA VAL A 1 -10.41 10.22 9.58
C VAL A 1 -10.36 8.90 10.36
N PRO A 2 -11.39 8.56 11.14
CA PRO A 2 -11.52 7.27 11.79
C PRO A 2 -11.59 6.09 10.80
N TYR A 3 -11.22 4.90 11.24
CA TYR A 3 -11.19 3.68 10.40
C TYR A 3 -12.58 3.22 9.90
N ASN A 4 -13.64 3.69 10.52
CA ASN A 4 -15.03 3.39 10.16
C ASN A 4 -15.69 4.48 9.31
N THR A 5 -14.91 5.46 8.81
CA THR A 5 -15.40 6.50 7.90
C THR A 5 -15.83 5.88 6.57
N THR A 6 -16.96 6.32 6.04
CA THR A 6 -17.48 5.84 4.75
C THR A 6 -16.83 6.55 3.56
N ALA A 7 -16.91 5.96 2.37
CA ALA A 7 -16.41 6.59 1.14
C ALA A 7 -17.12 7.92 0.86
N GLU A 8 -18.42 7.99 1.10
CA GLU A 8 -19.21 9.22 0.91
C GLU A 8 -18.72 10.35 1.83
N GLU A 9 -18.44 10.04 3.10
CA GLU A 9 -17.87 11.01 4.04
C GLU A 9 -16.49 11.49 3.58
N VAL A 10 -15.61 10.58 3.12
CA VAL A 10 -14.28 10.95 2.59
C VAL A 10 -14.42 11.87 1.37
N LEU A 11 -15.28 11.52 0.42
CA LEU A 11 -15.50 12.32 -0.79
C LEU A 11 -16.06 13.71 -0.46
N SER A 12 -16.90 13.82 0.58
CA SER A 12 -17.46 15.10 1.02
C SER A 12 -16.40 16.10 1.52
N LEU A 13 -15.25 15.59 1.96
CA LEU A 13 -14.13 16.42 2.43
C LEU A 13 -13.34 17.07 1.28
N GLN A 14 -13.58 16.68 0.03
CA GLN A 14 -12.95 17.23 -1.17
C GLN A 14 -11.41 17.20 -1.15
N HIS A 15 -10.83 16.09 -0.70
CA HIS A 15 -9.39 15.87 -0.69
C HIS A 15 -8.88 15.29 -2.01
N ASP A 16 -7.60 15.54 -2.29
CA ASP A 16 -6.94 15.17 -3.55
C ASP A 16 -6.42 13.72 -3.57
N GLY A 17 -6.39 13.07 -2.42
CA GLY A 17 -5.91 11.69 -2.28
C GLY A 17 -6.14 11.14 -0.88
N LEU A 18 -6.03 9.83 -0.75
CA LEU A 18 -6.19 9.10 0.50
C LEU A 18 -4.85 8.45 0.90
N PHE A 19 -4.38 8.77 2.10
CA PHE A 19 -3.24 8.11 2.72
C PHE A 19 -3.70 7.19 3.84
N ILE A 20 -3.36 5.91 3.76
CA ILE A 20 -3.69 4.89 4.76
C ILE A 20 -2.39 4.41 5.36
N TYR A 21 -2.22 4.67 6.64
CA TYR A 21 -0.99 4.37 7.37
C TYR A 21 -1.15 3.15 8.28
N ASP A 22 -0.24 3.03 9.22
CA ASP A 22 -0.11 1.90 10.12
C ASP A 22 -1.27 1.77 11.14
N GLY A 23 -1.37 0.58 11.71
CA GLY A 23 -2.30 0.23 12.77
C GLY A 23 -2.02 -1.18 13.29
N PRO A 24 -2.53 -1.51 14.48
CA PRO A 24 -2.32 -2.82 15.08
C PRO A 24 -3.31 -3.86 14.55
N GLY A 25 -2.89 -5.14 14.63
CA GLY A 25 -3.78 -6.28 14.46
C GLY A 25 -3.67 -7.00 13.12
N ASP A 26 -4.63 -7.88 12.90
CA ASP A 26 -4.75 -8.62 11.65
C ASP A 26 -5.46 -7.76 10.60
N PRO A 27 -4.90 -7.57 9.39
CA PRO A 27 -5.55 -6.79 8.35
C PRO A 27 -6.91 -7.36 7.93
N ASN A 28 -7.16 -8.65 8.15
CA ASN A 28 -8.44 -9.28 7.85
C ASN A 28 -9.57 -8.89 8.83
N ASP A 29 -9.23 -8.29 9.97
CA ASP A 29 -10.21 -7.87 11.00
C ASP A 29 -10.84 -6.49 10.72
N VAL A 30 -10.39 -5.78 9.68
CA VAL A 30 -10.89 -4.44 9.32
C VAL A 30 -11.52 -4.37 7.92
N PRO A 31 -12.54 -5.20 7.63
CA PRO A 31 -13.17 -5.25 6.31
C PRO A 31 -13.81 -3.93 5.89
N SER A 32 -14.15 -3.05 6.84
CA SER A 32 -14.67 -1.72 6.55
C SER A 32 -13.66 -0.84 5.80
N VAL A 33 -12.37 -0.91 6.16
CA VAL A 33 -11.33 -0.16 5.46
C VAL A 33 -11.03 -0.75 4.09
N VAL A 34 -11.05 -2.09 3.97
CA VAL A 34 -10.94 -2.77 2.67
C VAL A 34 -12.06 -2.29 1.73
N LYS A 35 -13.30 -2.25 2.23
CA LYS A 35 -14.45 -1.73 1.47
C LYS A 35 -14.30 -0.25 1.10
N LEU A 36 -13.83 0.58 2.03
CA LEU A 36 -13.54 1.99 1.78
C LEU A 36 -12.55 2.17 0.62
N ILE A 37 -11.47 1.39 0.62
CA ILE A 37 -10.47 1.43 -0.47
C ILE A 37 -11.12 1.04 -1.81
N GLN A 38 -11.90 -0.05 -1.84
CA GLN A 38 -12.60 -0.50 -3.05
C GLN A 38 -13.52 0.58 -3.61
N ASP A 39 -14.27 1.28 -2.74
CA ASP A 39 -15.23 2.31 -3.15
C ASP A 39 -14.53 3.59 -3.63
N LEU A 40 -13.31 3.87 -3.15
CA LEU A 40 -12.56 5.08 -3.52
C LEU A 40 -11.56 4.85 -4.67
N GLN A 41 -11.20 3.61 -4.99
CA GLN A 41 -10.34 3.32 -6.13
C GLN A 41 -10.94 3.84 -7.43
N GLY A 42 -10.12 4.58 -8.20
CA GLY A 42 -10.56 5.25 -9.42
C GLY A 42 -11.21 6.63 -9.21
N GLN A 43 -11.55 6.98 -7.96
CA GLN A 43 -12.09 8.31 -7.63
C GLN A 43 -11.00 9.29 -7.16
N MET A 44 -9.97 8.78 -6.53
CA MET A 44 -8.80 9.54 -6.09
C MET A 44 -7.56 8.66 -6.00
N PRO A 45 -6.34 9.23 -6.02
CA PRO A 45 -5.13 8.49 -5.70
C PRO A 45 -5.11 7.96 -4.27
N ILE A 46 -4.58 6.75 -4.10
CA ILE A 46 -4.45 6.08 -2.79
C ILE A 46 -3.00 5.67 -2.57
N LEU A 47 -2.47 5.96 -1.38
CA LEU A 47 -1.20 5.43 -0.88
C LEU A 47 -1.43 4.66 0.42
N GLY A 48 -1.10 3.36 0.42
CA GLY A 48 -1.11 2.53 1.61
C GLY A 48 0.29 2.23 2.11
N VAL A 49 0.57 2.45 3.41
CA VAL A 49 1.87 2.18 4.01
C VAL A 49 1.69 1.29 5.24
N GLU A 50 2.57 0.30 5.41
CA GLU A 50 2.54 -0.70 6.46
C GLU A 50 1.21 -1.49 6.48
N LEU A 51 0.37 -1.37 7.52
CA LEU A 51 -0.97 -1.97 7.52
C LEU A 51 -1.78 -1.49 6.30
N GLY A 52 -1.64 -0.23 5.91
CA GLY A 52 -2.29 0.33 4.72
C GLY A 52 -1.92 -0.39 3.42
N HIS A 53 -0.67 -0.86 3.29
CA HIS A 53 -0.25 -1.71 2.17
C HIS A 53 -1.06 -3.03 2.14
N GLN A 54 -1.15 -3.70 3.28
CA GLN A 54 -1.88 -4.97 3.40
C GLN A 54 -3.36 -4.80 3.04
N LEU A 55 -3.98 -3.70 3.49
CA LEU A 55 -5.38 -3.37 3.19
C LEU A 55 -5.60 -3.02 1.71
N VAL A 56 -4.66 -2.32 1.07
CA VAL A 56 -4.67 -2.09 -0.38
C VAL A 56 -4.60 -3.41 -1.15
N CYS A 57 -3.73 -4.33 -0.72
CA CYS A 57 -3.62 -5.65 -1.34
C CYS A 57 -4.92 -6.45 -1.23
N LEU A 58 -5.53 -6.50 -0.04
CA LEU A 58 -6.83 -7.15 0.19
C LEU A 58 -7.94 -6.51 -0.65
N ALA A 59 -7.98 -5.18 -0.75
CA ALA A 59 -8.99 -4.47 -1.53
C ALA A 59 -8.94 -4.79 -3.03
N ASN A 60 -7.78 -5.15 -3.54
CA ASN A 60 -7.57 -5.58 -4.93
C ASN A 60 -7.74 -7.10 -5.13
N GLY A 61 -8.12 -7.84 -4.10
CA GLY A 61 -8.39 -9.29 -4.17
C GLY A 61 -7.16 -10.18 -3.98
N ALA A 62 -6.00 -9.62 -3.64
CA ALA A 62 -4.84 -10.40 -3.23
C ALA A 62 -5.02 -10.92 -1.79
N LYS A 63 -4.20 -11.89 -1.41
CA LYS A 63 -4.20 -12.46 -0.05
C LYS A 63 -3.08 -11.85 0.77
N VAL A 64 -3.37 -11.62 2.04
CA VAL A 64 -2.38 -11.26 3.05
C VAL A 64 -2.34 -12.37 4.07
N VAL A 65 -1.14 -12.89 4.32
CA VAL A 65 -0.90 -14.07 5.15
C VAL A 65 0.02 -13.75 6.31
N LYS A 66 -0.15 -14.46 7.42
CA LYS A 66 0.73 -14.32 8.58
C LYS A 66 2.08 -14.99 8.28
N MET A 67 3.16 -14.30 8.61
CA MET A 67 4.52 -14.79 8.48
C MET A 67 4.89 -15.73 9.64
N ASP A 68 5.72 -16.73 9.38
CA ASP A 68 6.30 -17.57 10.45
C ASP A 68 7.27 -16.77 11.32
N CYS A 69 8.02 -15.86 10.69
CA CYS A 69 8.90 -14.90 11.34
C CYS A 69 8.67 -13.53 10.69
N GLY A 70 8.15 -12.58 11.48
CA GLY A 70 7.91 -11.22 11.00
C GLY A 70 9.20 -10.44 10.74
N HIS A 71 9.09 -9.37 9.98
CA HIS A 71 10.17 -8.42 9.79
C HIS A 71 10.12 -7.34 10.86
N HIS A 72 11.19 -7.28 11.69
CA HIS A 72 11.32 -6.30 12.76
C HIS A 72 12.74 -5.76 12.80
N GLY A 73 12.91 -4.46 12.56
CA GLY A 73 14.22 -3.81 12.60
C GLY A 73 14.32 -2.59 11.69
N CYS A 74 15.44 -1.88 11.80
CA CYS A 74 15.64 -0.61 11.11
C CYS A 74 16.29 -0.74 9.73
N ASN A 75 16.86 -1.90 9.38
CA ASN A 75 17.75 -2.07 8.22
C ASN A 75 17.37 -3.27 7.37
N HIS A 76 16.11 -3.39 6.96
CA HIS A 76 15.71 -4.42 6.01
C HIS A 76 16.09 -4.01 4.59
N PRO A 77 16.85 -4.85 3.85
CA PRO A 77 17.25 -4.54 2.48
C PRO A 77 16.10 -4.81 1.51
N ILE A 78 15.70 -3.79 0.79
CA ILE A 78 14.58 -3.81 -0.13
C ILE A 78 15.09 -3.49 -1.53
N ARG A 79 14.74 -4.31 -2.51
CA ARG A 79 15.11 -4.11 -3.91
C ARG A 79 13.91 -3.57 -4.69
N ASN A 80 14.11 -2.44 -5.34
CA ASN A 80 13.22 -1.94 -6.36
C ASN A 80 13.41 -2.77 -7.64
N LEU A 81 12.35 -3.41 -8.14
CA LEU A 81 12.40 -4.32 -9.28
C LEU A 81 12.56 -3.60 -10.62
N ASP A 82 12.10 -2.34 -10.71
CA ASP A 82 12.20 -1.56 -11.95
C ASP A 82 13.61 -1.00 -12.16
N THR A 83 14.28 -0.60 -11.09
CA THR A 83 15.61 0.05 -11.14
C THR A 83 16.75 -0.86 -10.74
N GLY A 84 16.47 -1.95 -10.02
CA GLY A 84 17.46 -2.83 -9.41
C GLY A 84 18.17 -2.24 -8.18
N LYS A 85 17.85 -1.00 -7.79
CA LYS A 85 18.43 -0.36 -6.61
C LYS A 85 18.00 -1.05 -5.32
N ILE A 86 18.91 -1.10 -4.36
CA ILE A 86 18.65 -1.59 -3.01
C ILE A 86 18.69 -0.40 -2.06
N GLU A 87 17.69 -0.34 -1.21
CA GLU A 87 17.59 0.60 -0.09
C GLU A 87 17.39 -0.15 1.23
N PHE A 88 17.56 0.52 2.33
CA PHE A 88 17.34 -0.03 3.66
C PHE A 88 16.24 0.77 4.33
N ALA A 89 15.22 0.08 4.83
CA ALA A 89 14.09 0.72 5.48
C ALA A 89 13.70 0.00 6.77
N PRO A 90 13.12 0.74 7.74
CA PRO A 90 12.51 0.14 8.92
C PRO A 90 11.29 -0.71 8.54
N GLN A 91 11.12 -1.82 9.24
CA GLN A 91 9.96 -2.69 9.12
C GLN A 91 9.52 -3.18 10.50
N SER A 92 8.23 -3.31 10.72
CA SER A 92 7.65 -3.87 11.93
C SER A 92 6.30 -4.52 11.63
N HIS A 93 6.34 -5.70 10.96
CA HIS A 93 5.11 -6.39 10.57
C HIS A 93 5.23 -7.91 10.70
N ASN A 94 4.07 -8.57 10.90
CA ASN A 94 3.91 -10.01 11.01
C ASN A 94 3.06 -10.59 9.88
N TYR A 95 2.60 -9.78 8.95
CA TYR A 95 1.78 -10.18 7.81
C TYR A 95 2.46 -9.71 6.52
N MET A 96 2.27 -10.45 5.44
CA MET A 96 2.84 -10.14 4.14
C MET A 96 1.83 -10.39 3.02
N LEU A 97 2.02 -9.71 1.90
CA LEU A 97 1.34 -10.02 0.64
C LEU A 97 1.80 -11.40 0.15
N ASP A 98 0.84 -12.28 -0.12
CA ASP A 98 1.10 -13.54 -0.80
C ASP A 98 1.34 -13.27 -2.30
N ALA A 99 2.60 -13.43 -2.74
CA ALA A 99 3.02 -13.15 -4.11
C ALA A 99 2.22 -13.96 -5.15
N ASP A 100 1.88 -15.20 -4.86
CA ASP A 100 1.15 -16.09 -5.77
C ASP A 100 -0.31 -15.65 -5.96
N SER A 101 -0.85 -14.87 -5.01
CA SER A 101 -2.22 -14.35 -5.08
C SER A 101 -2.37 -13.09 -5.92
N VAL A 102 -1.29 -12.50 -6.40
CA VAL A 102 -1.31 -11.20 -7.11
C VAL A 102 -1.80 -11.35 -8.55
N GLU A 103 -1.63 -12.52 -9.16
CA GLU A 103 -2.08 -12.77 -10.52
C GLU A 103 -3.59 -12.52 -10.70
N GLY A 104 -3.95 -11.73 -11.69
CA GLY A 104 -5.35 -11.39 -11.99
C GLY A 104 -5.96 -10.28 -11.13
N THR A 105 -5.22 -9.73 -10.15
CA THR A 105 -5.72 -8.67 -9.26
C THR A 105 -5.56 -7.26 -9.80
N GLY A 106 -4.78 -7.09 -10.89
CA GLY A 106 -4.37 -5.77 -11.37
C GLY A 106 -3.28 -5.11 -10.52
N LEU A 107 -2.71 -5.80 -9.54
CA LEU A 107 -1.54 -5.35 -8.80
C LEU A 107 -0.24 -5.81 -9.49
N ARG A 108 0.79 -5.01 -9.37
CA ARG A 108 2.16 -5.32 -9.76
C ARG A 108 3.09 -5.13 -8.56
N ILE A 109 3.84 -6.15 -8.21
CA ILE A 109 4.87 -6.05 -7.17
C ILE A 109 6.00 -5.19 -7.71
N THR A 110 6.41 -4.17 -6.96
CA THR A 110 7.45 -3.21 -7.36
C THR A 110 8.72 -3.33 -6.53
N HIS A 111 8.61 -3.83 -5.30
CA HIS A 111 9.75 -4.01 -4.40
C HIS A 111 9.65 -5.35 -3.68
N VAL A 112 10.81 -5.94 -3.41
CA VAL A 112 10.92 -7.20 -2.67
C VAL A 112 12.02 -7.11 -1.61
N ASN A 113 11.87 -7.82 -0.52
CA ASN A 113 12.93 -8.04 0.45
C ASN A 113 14.06 -8.86 -0.18
N VAL A 114 15.29 -8.41 -0.01
CA VAL A 114 16.47 -9.08 -0.62
C VAL A 114 16.79 -10.41 0.04
N LEU A 115 16.43 -10.59 1.32
CA LEU A 115 16.81 -11.75 2.11
C LEU A 115 15.91 -12.97 1.85
N ASP A 116 14.61 -12.75 1.69
CA ASP A 116 13.63 -13.83 1.59
C ASP A 116 12.67 -13.71 0.38
N GLY A 117 12.76 -12.60 -0.38
CA GLY A 117 11.92 -12.37 -1.56
C GLY A 117 10.49 -11.93 -1.25
N THR A 118 10.15 -11.66 0.00
CA THR A 118 8.84 -11.17 0.41
C THR A 118 8.46 -9.90 -0.37
N PRO A 119 7.24 -9.80 -0.92
CA PRO A 119 6.77 -8.57 -1.54
C PRO A 119 6.69 -7.41 -0.52
N GLU A 120 7.31 -6.29 -0.87
CA GLU A 120 7.46 -5.15 0.02
C GLU A 120 6.73 -3.90 -0.49
N ALA A 121 6.40 -3.84 -1.76
CA ALA A 121 5.57 -2.79 -2.32
C ALA A 121 4.85 -3.26 -3.57
N ALA A 122 3.69 -2.67 -3.80
CA ALA A 122 2.88 -2.93 -4.98
C ALA A 122 2.23 -1.64 -5.50
N GLU A 123 1.89 -1.65 -6.79
CA GLU A 123 1.07 -0.61 -7.40
C GLU A 123 -0.03 -1.24 -8.25
N SER A 124 -1.15 -0.54 -8.37
CA SER A 124 -2.21 -0.95 -9.27
C SER A 124 -1.87 -0.54 -10.72
N THR A 125 -2.11 -1.44 -11.66
CA THR A 125 -2.02 -1.17 -13.10
C THR A 125 -3.32 -0.56 -13.66
N ILE A 126 -4.37 -0.50 -12.84
CA ILE A 126 -5.71 -0.05 -13.22
C ILE A 126 -6.03 1.32 -12.60
N TYR A 127 -5.66 1.52 -11.34
CA TYR A 127 -6.01 2.71 -10.54
C TYR A 127 -4.75 3.47 -10.09
N PRO A 128 -4.85 4.76 -9.78
CA PRO A 128 -3.74 5.52 -9.18
C PRO A 128 -3.52 5.12 -7.71
N THR A 129 -3.13 3.88 -7.48
CA THR A 129 -2.96 3.28 -6.14
C THR A 129 -1.57 2.71 -5.99
N LEU A 130 -0.87 3.14 -4.93
CA LEU A 130 0.48 2.73 -4.56
C LEU A 130 0.46 2.16 -3.14
N SER A 131 1.37 1.24 -2.84
CA SER A 131 1.52 0.75 -1.46
C SER A 131 2.92 0.25 -1.15
N ALA A 132 3.34 0.38 0.12
CA ALA A 132 4.61 -0.10 0.64
C ALA A 132 4.44 -0.72 2.03
N GLN A 133 5.06 -1.89 2.28
CA GLN A 133 5.04 -2.59 3.56
C GLN A 133 6.02 -1.98 4.57
N PHE A 134 7.02 -1.26 4.09
CA PHE A 134 8.07 -0.64 4.90
C PHE A 134 7.76 0.84 5.17
N ASP A 135 8.36 1.37 6.23
CA ASP A 135 8.24 2.79 6.57
C ASP A 135 8.96 3.65 5.54
N LEU A 136 8.25 4.66 5.04
CA LEU A 136 8.76 5.59 4.04
C LEU A 136 9.38 6.81 4.72
N SER A 137 10.66 7.10 4.44
CA SER A 137 11.24 8.39 4.81
C SER A 137 10.58 9.55 4.05
N GLY A 138 10.59 10.75 4.62
CA GLY A 138 9.82 11.88 4.10
C GLY A 138 10.15 12.35 2.68
N ASP A 139 11.30 11.92 2.12
CA ASP A 139 11.76 12.19 0.76
C ASP A 139 11.72 10.97 -0.17
N HIS A 140 11.03 9.89 0.27
CA HIS A 140 10.98 8.66 -0.51
C HIS A 140 10.25 8.86 -1.86
N PRO A 141 10.76 8.28 -2.98
CA PRO A 141 10.17 8.45 -4.32
C PRO A 141 8.70 8.06 -4.45
N LEU A 142 8.19 7.16 -3.60
CA LEU A 142 6.77 6.80 -3.59
C LEU A 142 5.88 7.98 -3.13
N TYR A 143 6.34 8.82 -2.20
CA TYR A 143 5.62 10.04 -1.85
C TYR A 143 5.57 11.03 -3.01
N GLU A 144 6.71 11.24 -3.70
CA GLU A 144 6.73 12.10 -4.88
C GLU A 144 5.80 11.59 -5.98
N LYS A 145 5.79 10.26 -6.19
CA LYS A 145 4.88 9.63 -7.16
C LYS A 145 3.41 9.84 -6.76
N PHE A 146 3.09 9.68 -5.48
CA PHE A 146 1.73 9.91 -4.96
C PHE A 146 1.29 11.38 -5.14
N LEU A 147 2.16 12.34 -4.82
CA LEU A 147 1.90 13.76 -5.02
C LEU A 147 1.63 14.10 -6.50
N LYS A 148 2.39 13.53 -7.42
CA LYS A 148 2.16 13.70 -8.87
C LYS A 148 0.81 13.14 -9.30
N LEU A 149 0.42 11.97 -8.80
CA LEU A 149 -0.89 11.39 -9.08
C LEU A 149 -2.04 12.30 -8.60
N MET A 150 -1.90 12.93 -7.42
CA MET A 150 -2.88 13.91 -6.94
C MET A 150 -2.96 15.17 -7.81
N GLU A 151 -1.81 15.69 -8.28
CA GLU A 151 -1.79 16.83 -9.20
C GLU A 151 -2.42 16.50 -10.56
N GLU A 152 -2.16 15.31 -11.10
CA GLU A 152 -2.76 14.84 -12.34
C GLU A 152 -4.27 14.66 -12.21
N GLY A 153 -4.74 14.13 -11.06
CA GLY A 153 -6.16 14.03 -10.74
C GLY A 153 -6.89 15.37 -10.78
N LYS A 154 -6.26 16.42 -10.22
CA LYS A 154 -6.79 17.79 -10.25
C LYS A 154 -6.95 18.38 -11.66
N ARG A 155 -6.02 18.06 -12.56
CA ARG A 155 -6.05 18.58 -13.95
C ARG A 155 -7.12 17.92 -14.78
N ASN A 156 -7.56 16.73 -14.41
CA ASN A 156 -8.56 15.94 -15.14
C ASN A 156 -9.97 16.04 -14.55
N ALA A 157 -10.12 16.70 -13.41
CA ALA A 157 -11.39 16.97 -12.75
C ALA A 157 -11.95 18.35 -13.18
#